data_9e776396a498443f6b68daba8929529f
#
_entry.id   9e776396a498443f6b68daba8929529f
#
_cell.length_a   1.000
_cell.length_b   1.000
_cell.length_c   1.000
_cell.angle_alpha   90.00
_cell.angle_beta   90.00
_cell.angle_gamma   90.00
#
_symmetry.space_group_name_H-M   'P 1'
#
loop_
_entity.id
_entity.type
_entity.pdbx_description
1 polymer ?
#
loop_
_entity_poly.entity_id
_entity_poly.type
_entity_poly.pdbx_seq_one_letter_code
_entity_poly.pdbx_strand_id
1 'polypeptide(L)'
;EFVLIKGLLNKFDYTVSAGYTEAEDCSDFTTKYLKTSIENIFQQHGLRPVQEYMRDKCDKNLVVVAPTGMGKTEASLLWLNGEKGFYTLPYVVSSNAIYERIRDRYEYKDVTILHSDSMHYYFEDQVNETDSDGYEKYQKAKLLSQPLTICTVV
;
A
#
# COMPACT_ATOMS: atom_id res chain seq x y z
N GLU A 1 -17.10 -18.58 2.97
CA GLU A 1 -17.69 -18.45 1.61
C GLU A 1 -18.59 -17.22 1.47
N PHE A 2 -19.57 -17.00 2.38
CA PHE A 2 -20.50 -15.85 2.28
C PHE A 2 -19.79 -14.49 2.25
N VAL A 3 -18.77 -14.27 3.07
CA VAL A 3 -18.00 -13.00 3.14
C VAL A 3 -17.27 -12.74 1.82
N LEU A 4 -16.71 -13.78 1.21
CA LEU A 4 -16.01 -13.67 -0.08
C LEU A 4 -16.99 -13.29 -1.20
N ILE A 5 -18.13 -13.99 -1.28
CA ILE A 5 -19.17 -13.71 -2.28
C ILE A 5 -19.70 -12.28 -2.14
N LYS A 6 -19.98 -11.86 -0.90
CA LYS A 6 -20.44 -10.48 -0.63
C LYS A 6 -19.37 -9.45 -1.02
N GLY A 7 -18.09 -9.73 -0.74
CA GLY A 7 -16.99 -8.87 -1.13
C GLY A 7 -16.86 -8.72 -2.63
N LEU A 8 -16.99 -9.83 -3.38
CA LEU A 8 -16.97 -9.82 -4.85
C LEU A 8 -18.16 -9.06 -5.44
N LEU A 9 -19.36 -9.31 -4.93
CA LEU A 9 -20.57 -8.58 -5.38
C LEU A 9 -20.45 -7.08 -5.16
N ASN A 10 -19.97 -6.66 -3.98
CA ASN A 10 -19.72 -5.25 -3.70
C ASN A 10 -18.66 -4.67 -4.65
N LYS A 11 -17.57 -5.41 -4.92
CA LYS A 11 -16.52 -4.97 -5.85
C LYS A 11 -17.11 -4.72 -7.24
N PHE A 12 -17.89 -5.66 -7.77
CA PHE A 12 -18.53 -5.52 -9.08
C PHE A 12 -19.55 -4.36 -9.11
N ASP A 13 -20.37 -4.21 -8.08
CA ASP A 13 -21.33 -3.13 -7.99
C ASP A 13 -20.65 -1.76 -8.00
N TYR A 14 -19.60 -1.57 -7.20
CA TYR A 14 -18.80 -0.34 -7.21
C TYR A 14 -18.09 -0.11 -8.55
N THR A 15 -17.56 -1.15 -9.20
CA THR A 15 -16.88 -1.04 -10.49
C THR A 15 -17.85 -0.53 -11.57
N VAL A 16 -19.04 -1.13 -11.66
CA VAL A 16 -20.08 -0.74 -12.62
C VAL A 16 -20.60 0.68 -12.30
N SER A 17 -20.83 0.99 -11.03
CA SER A 17 -21.30 2.31 -10.61
C SER A 17 -20.27 3.42 -10.89
N ALA A 18 -18.98 3.10 -10.90
CA ALA A 18 -17.92 4.02 -11.28
C ALA A 18 -17.74 4.16 -12.82
N GLY A 19 -18.53 3.43 -13.62
CA GLY A 19 -18.47 3.49 -15.08
C GLY A 19 -17.40 2.60 -15.72
N TYR A 20 -16.75 1.73 -14.94
CA TYR A 20 -15.79 0.77 -15.49
C TYR A 20 -16.49 -0.45 -16.04
N THR A 21 -16.14 -0.88 -17.26
CA THR A 21 -16.68 -2.07 -17.91
C THR A 21 -15.96 -3.36 -17.50
N GLU A 22 -14.76 -3.23 -16.97
CA GLU A 22 -13.93 -4.33 -16.48
C GLU A 22 -13.47 -4.01 -15.06
N ALA A 23 -13.52 -5.00 -14.18
CA ALA A 23 -12.80 -4.91 -12.91
C ALA A 23 -11.30 -4.97 -13.26
N GLU A 24 -10.68 -3.80 -13.44
CA GLU A 24 -9.22 -3.74 -13.65
C GLU A 24 -8.53 -4.42 -12.48
N ASP A 25 -8.14 -5.66 -12.70
CA ASP A 25 -7.18 -6.30 -11.84
C ASP A 25 -5.80 -5.83 -12.27
N CYS A 26 -5.05 -5.26 -11.33
CA CYS A 26 -3.61 -5.20 -11.48
C CYS A 26 -3.15 -6.61 -11.86
N SER A 27 -2.57 -6.76 -13.04
CA SER A 27 -2.16 -8.06 -13.58
C SER A 27 -1.19 -8.81 -12.65
N ASP A 28 -0.51 -8.07 -11.78
CA ASP A 28 0.42 -8.59 -10.79
C ASP A 28 0.15 -7.95 -9.42
N PHE A 29 -0.66 -8.61 -8.58
CA PHE A 29 -0.85 -8.23 -7.17
C PHE A 29 0.42 -8.51 -6.34
N THR A 30 1.53 -7.89 -6.71
CA THR A 30 2.83 -8.17 -6.10
C THR A 30 3.57 -6.89 -5.73
N THR A 31 4.19 -6.91 -4.55
CA THR A 31 5.08 -5.86 -4.06
C THR A 31 6.57 -6.20 -4.28
N LYS A 32 6.89 -7.12 -5.21
CA LYS A 32 8.27 -7.58 -5.47
C LYS A 32 9.20 -6.45 -5.86
N TYR A 33 8.73 -5.51 -6.69
CA TYR A 33 9.53 -4.36 -7.07
C TYR A 33 9.88 -3.49 -5.85
N LEU A 34 8.91 -3.24 -4.97
CA LEU A 34 9.14 -2.51 -3.73
C LEU A 34 10.17 -3.21 -2.84
N LYS A 35 10.08 -4.53 -2.67
CA LYS A 35 11.06 -5.33 -1.93
C LYS A 35 12.45 -5.16 -2.51
N THR A 36 12.60 -5.32 -3.83
CA THR A 36 13.88 -5.19 -4.54
C THR A 36 14.43 -3.76 -4.41
N SER A 37 13.60 -2.74 -4.53
CA SER A 37 13.99 -1.34 -4.36
C SER A 37 14.53 -1.06 -2.96
N ILE A 38 13.85 -1.58 -1.92
CA ILE A 38 14.33 -1.47 -0.53
C ILE A 38 15.68 -2.17 -0.37
N GLU A 39 15.81 -3.41 -0.84
CA GLU A 39 17.05 -4.19 -0.74
C GLU A 39 18.22 -3.48 -1.45
N ASN A 40 18.00 -2.90 -2.63
CA ASN A 40 19.02 -2.15 -3.38
C ASN A 40 19.50 -0.91 -2.63
N ILE A 41 18.62 -0.15 -2.00
CA ILE A 41 19.00 1.03 -1.22
C ILE A 41 19.89 0.63 -0.03
N PHE A 42 19.65 -0.52 0.56
CA PHE A 42 20.41 -0.99 1.71
C PHE A 42 21.64 -1.85 1.35
N GLN A 43 21.90 -2.11 0.06
CA GLN A 43 23.07 -2.91 -0.36
C GLN A 43 24.40 -2.40 0.18
N GLN A 44 24.58 -1.08 0.24
CA GLN A 44 25.86 -0.48 0.66
C GLN A 44 26.08 -0.51 2.18
N HIS A 45 25.01 -0.48 2.97
CA HIS A 45 25.07 -0.34 4.44
C HIS A 45 24.59 -1.57 5.20
N GLY A 46 24.02 -2.55 4.48
CA GLY A 46 23.36 -3.72 5.05
C GLY A 46 21.99 -3.39 5.65
N LEU A 47 21.19 -4.43 5.82
CA LEU A 47 19.96 -4.35 6.57
C LEU A 47 20.24 -4.27 8.07
N ARG A 48 19.39 -3.59 8.80
CA ARG A 48 19.43 -3.60 10.26
C ARG A 48 18.91 -4.94 10.82
N PRO A 49 19.31 -5.36 12.02
CA PRO A 49 18.90 -6.66 12.58
C PRO A 49 17.40 -6.91 12.57
N VAL A 50 16.57 -5.89 12.84
CA VAL A 50 15.10 -6.02 12.80
C VAL A 50 14.59 -6.25 11.37
N GLN A 51 15.23 -5.64 10.39
CA GLN A 51 14.86 -5.79 8.97
C GLN A 51 15.22 -7.18 8.45
N GLU A 52 16.42 -7.67 8.77
CA GLU A 52 16.84 -9.04 8.45
C GLU A 52 15.92 -10.07 9.12
N TYR A 53 15.66 -9.91 10.42
CA TYR A 53 14.80 -10.80 11.16
C TYR A 53 13.39 -10.90 10.56
N MET A 54 12.76 -9.76 10.25
CA MET A 54 11.41 -9.74 9.69
C MET A 54 11.37 -10.30 8.27
N ARG A 55 12.36 -9.97 7.43
CA ARG A 55 12.51 -10.55 6.08
C ARG A 55 12.60 -12.07 6.12
N ASP A 56 13.43 -12.61 7.03
CA ASP A 56 13.69 -14.05 7.15
C ASP A 56 12.53 -14.82 7.80
N LYS A 57 11.58 -14.12 8.42
CA LYS A 57 10.38 -14.66 9.08
C LYS A 57 9.08 -14.26 8.39
N CYS A 58 9.12 -14.03 7.09
CA CYS A 58 7.96 -13.60 6.29
C CYS A 58 6.82 -14.64 6.26
N ASP A 59 7.08 -15.89 6.62
CA ASP A 59 6.10 -16.98 6.76
C ASP A 59 5.40 -17.02 8.13
N LYS A 60 5.74 -16.13 9.06
CA LYS A 60 5.24 -16.12 10.44
C LYS A 60 4.46 -14.85 10.76
N ASN A 61 3.49 -14.99 11.66
CA ASN A 61 2.90 -13.83 12.33
C ASN A 61 3.89 -13.32 13.38
N LEU A 62 4.18 -12.03 13.34
CA LEU A 62 5.19 -11.42 14.20
C LEU A 62 4.59 -10.29 15.05
N VAL A 63 5.04 -10.21 16.30
CA VAL A 63 4.90 -9.03 17.14
C VAL A 63 6.30 -8.47 17.36
N VAL A 64 6.54 -7.25 16.88
CA VAL A 64 7.88 -6.64 16.91
C VAL A 64 7.86 -5.36 17.72
N VAL A 65 8.67 -5.32 18.76
CA VAL A 65 8.90 -4.13 19.58
C VAL A 65 10.33 -3.63 19.34
N ALA A 66 10.45 -2.43 18.81
CA ALA A 66 11.73 -1.81 18.51
C ALA A 66 11.67 -0.28 18.72
N PRO A 67 12.76 0.35 19.18
CA PRO A 67 12.83 1.81 19.34
C PRO A 67 12.54 2.55 18.03
N THR A 68 12.20 3.85 18.18
CA THR A 68 12.07 4.75 17.03
C THR A 68 13.40 4.84 16.26
N GLY A 69 13.34 4.93 14.94
CA GLY A 69 14.54 5.02 14.09
C GLY A 69 15.20 3.69 13.74
N MET A 70 14.71 2.57 14.25
CA MET A 70 15.28 1.23 13.94
C MET A 70 14.90 0.67 12.57
N GLY A 71 14.14 1.39 11.74
CA GLY A 71 13.76 0.95 10.40
C GLY A 71 12.58 -0.03 10.39
N LYS A 72 11.61 0.15 11.32
CA LYS A 72 10.41 -0.70 11.40
C LYS A 72 9.56 -0.68 10.13
N THR A 73 9.47 0.47 9.48
CA THR A 73 8.69 0.63 8.23
C THR A 73 9.26 -0.27 7.13
N GLU A 74 10.54 -0.18 6.88
CA GLU A 74 11.21 -1.02 5.89
C GLU A 74 11.18 -2.50 6.28
N ALA A 75 11.31 -2.79 7.57
CA ALA A 75 11.23 -4.16 8.08
C ALA A 75 9.85 -4.80 7.78
N SER A 76 8.75 -4.05 8.00
CA SER A 76 7.39 -4.53 7.70
C SER A 76 7.13 -4.68 6.20
N LEU A 77 7.68 -3.79 5.37
CA LEU A 77 7.58 -3.91 3.91
C LEU A 77 8.39 -5.11 3.37
N LEU A 78 9.55 -5.39 3.94
CA LEU A 78 10.33 -6.60 3.63
C LEU A 78 9.62 -7.88 4.09
N TRP A 79 8.92 -7.83 5.22
CA TRP A 79 8.13 -8.95 5.73
C TRP A 79 6.98 -9.33 4.80
N LEU A 80 6.39 -8.39 4.03
CA LEU A 80 5.40 -8.69 2.98
C LEU A 80 5.93 -9.65 1.92
N ASN A 81 7.24 -9.74 1.79
CA ASN A 81 7.93 -10.67 0.88
C ASN A 81 7.48 -10.63 -0.59
N GLY A 82 7.02 -9.48 -1.04
CA GLY A 82 6.54 -9.31 -2.40
C GLY A 82 5.05 -9.63 -2.61
N GLU A 83 4.35 -10.04 -1.56
CA GLU A 83 2.92 -10.32 -1.61
C GLU A 83 2.08 -9.02 -1.51
N LYS A 84 0.79 -9.13 -1.87
CA LYS A 84 -0.19 -8.07 -1.63
C LYS A 84 -0.34 -7.81 -0.13
N GLY A 85 -0.42 -6.53 0.26
CA GLY A 85 -0.51 -6.18 1.67
C GLY A 85 -1.30 -4.92 2.00
N PHE A 86 -1.68 -4.85 3.27
CA PHE A 86 -2.29 -3.69 3.89
C PHE A 86 -1.38 -3.18 5.00
N TYR A 87 -0.99 -1.92 4.90
CA TYR A 87 -0.20 -1.24 5.92
C TYR A 87 -1.13 -0.33 6.74
N THR A 88 -1.51 -0.78 7.92
CA THR A 88 -2.53 -0.10 8.72
C THR A 88 -1.90 0.75 9.80
N LEU A 89 -2.34 2.00 9.91
CA LEU A 89 -1.84 2.99 10.87
C LEU A 89 -3.01 3.65 11.62
N PRO A 90 -2.81 4.10 12.86
CA PRO A 90 -3.87 4.73 13.64
C PRO A 90 -4.15 6.19 13.25
N TYR A 91 -3.27 6.85 12.49
CA TYR A 91 -3.35 8.29 12.20
C TYR A 91 -3.19 8.59 10.72
N VAL A 92 -4.04 9.48 10.19
CA VAL A 92 -4.01 9.96 8.80
C VAL A 92 -2.63 10.53 8.43
N VAL A 93 -2.08 11.42 9.25
CA VAL A 93 -0.78 12.05 9.01
C VAL A 93 0.34 11.02 8.85
N SER A 94 0.33 9.96 9.68
CA SER A 94 1.30 8.89 9.56
C SER A 94 1.11 8.06 8.29
N SER A 95 -0.13 7.85 7.88
CA SER A 95 -0.48 7.14 6.63
C SER A 95 0.02 7.91 5.41
N ASN A 96 -0.20 9.23 5.37
CA ASN A 96 0.29 10.10 4.30
C ASN A 96 1.83 10.04 4.21
N ALA A 97 2.51 10.20 5.33
CA ALA A 97 3.98 10.17 5.38
C ALA A 97 4.58 8.83 4.93
N ILE A 98 3.93 7.70 5.23
CA ILE A 98 4.36 6.37 4.75
C ILE A 98 4.08 6.22 3.25
N TYR A 99 2.91 6.66 2.79
CA TYR A 99 2.54 6.62 1.37
C TYR A 99 3.53 7.42 0.51
N GLU A 100 3.80 8.68 0.87
CA GLU A 100 4.78 9.54 0.20
C GLU A 100 6.18 8.90 0.20
N ARG A 101 6.60 8.38 1.35
CA ARG A 101 7.90 7.68 1.45
C ARG A 101 7.99 6.50 0.48
N ILE A 102 6.93 5.71 0.34
CA ILE A 102 6.93 4.55 -0.56
C ILE A 102 6.96 5.01 -2.01
N ARG A 103 6.14 6.01 -2.36
CA ARG A 103 6.07 6.55 -3.71
C ARG A 103 7.38 7.23 -4.13
N ASP A 104 7.92 8.09 -3.27
CA ASP A 104 8.99 9.00 -3.65
C ASP A 104 10.37 8.39 -3.43
N ARG A 105 10.59 7.73 -2.28
CA ARG A 105 11.90 7.16 -1.96
C ARG A 105 12.20 5.84 -2.66
N TYR A 106 11.16 5.00 -2.82
CA TYR A 106 11.31 3.68 -3.45
C TYR A 106 10.78 3.67 -4.88
N GLU A 107 10.29 4.81 -5.39
CA GLU A 107 9.73 4.98 -6.74
C GLU A 107 8.65 3.93 -7.04
N TYR A 108 7.88 3.54 -6.01
CA TYR A 108 6.87 2.52 -6.12
C TYR A 108 5.48 3.15 -6.30
N LYS A 109 4.91 3.01 -7.49
CA LYS A 109 3.64 3.65 -7.88
C LYS A 109 2.40 2.80 -7.59
N ASP A 110 2.56 1.47 -7.44
CA ASP A 110 1.43 0.55 -7.22
C ASP A 110 1.03 0.50 -5.73
N VAL A 111 0.91 1.68 -5.15
CA VAL A 111 0.50 1.91 -3.76
C VAL A 111 -0.66 2.89 -3.73
N THR A 112 -1.63 2.61 -2.86
CA THR A 112 -2.77 3.50 -2.61
C THR A 112 -2.87 3.88 -1.15
N ILE A 113 -3.53 5.01 -0.89
CA ILE A 113 -3.86 5.47 0.44
C ILE A 113 -5.38 5.49 0.63
N LEU A 114 -5.86 4.98 1.76
CA LEU A 114 -7.29 4.91 2.07
C LEU A 114 -7.56 5.27 3.53
N HIS A 115 -8.13 6.44 3.76
CA HIS A 115 -8.60 6.96 5.05
C HIS A 115 -9.75 7.93 4.85
N SER A 116 -10.30 8.50 5.92
CA SER A 116 -11.46 9.40 5.86
C SER A 116 -11.27 10.62 4.95
N ASP A 117 -10.04 11.08 4.78
CA ASP A 117 -9.68 12.28 4.02
C ASP A 117 -8.95 11.96 2.70
N SER A 118 -8.88 10.71 2.29
CA SER A 118 -8.12 10.29 1.11
C SER A 118 -8.66 10.87 -0.20
N MET A 119 -9.96 11.14 -0.28
CA MET A 119 -10.54 11.80 -1.46
C MET A 119 -9.90 13.18 -1.66
N HIS A 120 -9.88 14.00 -0.61
CA HIS A 120 -9.27 15.33 -0.65
C HIS A 120 -7.77 15.24 -0.99
N TYR A 121 -7.06 14.30 -0.36
CA TYR A 121 -5.65 14.05 -0.61
C TYR A 121 -5.34 13.76 -2.09
N TYR A 122 -6.14 12.94 -2.76
CA TYR A 122 -5.96 12.65 -4.19
C TYR A 122 -6.25 13.83 -5.10
N PHE A 123 -7.08 14.78 -4.68
CA PHE A 123 -7.38 16.00 -5.45
C PHE A 123 -6.37 17.12 -5.20
N GLU A 124 -5.79 17.24 -4.00
CA GLU A 124 -4.78 18.27 -3.70
C GLU A 124 -3.40 17.98 -4.32
N ASP A 125 -3.03 16.70 -4.44
CA ASP A 125 -1.73 16.29 -5.01
C ASP A 125 -1.61 16.61 -6.51
N GLN A 126 -2.66 17.19 -7.11
CA GLN A 126 -2.82 17.38 -8.55
C GLN A 126 -2.68 18.84 -9.02
N VAL A 127 -1.62 19.53 -8.63
CA VAL A 127 -1.33 20.85 -9.22
C VAL A 127 -1.05 20.79 -10.74
N ASN A 128 -0.85 19.57 -11.32
CA ASN A 128 -0.49 19.36 -12.72
C ASN A 128 -1.25 18.21 -13.46
N GLU A 129 -2.26 17.57 -12.86
CA GLU A 129 -3.01 16.49 -13.49
C GLU A 129 -4.50 16.90 -13.64
N THR A 130 -5.24 16.26 -14.53
CA THR A 130 -6.67 16.57 -14.74
C THR A 130 -7.53 16.03 -13.58
N ASP A 131 -8.63 16.72 -13.22
CA ASP A 131 -9.56 16.29 -12.16
C ASP A 131 -10.05 14.84 -12.28
N SER A 132 -10.07 14.29 -13.50
CA SER A 132 -10.44 12.91 -13.79
C SER A 132 -9.45 11.89 -13.22
N ASP A 133 -8.16 12.20 -13.18
CA ASP A 133 -7.11 11.27 -12.76
C ASP A 133 -7.14 11.02 -11.22
N GLY A 134 -7.39 12.06 -10.42
CA GLY A 134 -7.55 11.94 -8.97
C GLY A 134 -8.76 11.11 -8.56
N TYR A 135 -9.87 11.32 -9.24
CA TYR A 135 -11.07 10.53 -8.99
C TYR A 135 -10.86 9.05 -9.31
N GLU A 136 -10.20 8.75 -10.43
CA GLU A 136 -9.87 7.39 -10.81
C GLU A 136 -8.94 6.71 -9.79
N LYS A 137 -7.87 7.38 -9.35
CA LYS A 137 -6.96 6.90 -8.30
C LYS A 137 -7.72 6.61 -6.99
N TYR A 138 -8.62 7.50 -6.58
CA TYR A 138 -9.45 7.31 -5.40
C TYR A 138 -10.38 6.11 -5.53
N GLN A 139 -11.03 5.92 -6.68
CA GLN A 139 -11.89 4.76 -6.93
C GLN A 139 -11.07 3.45 -6.91
N LYS A 140 -9.90 3.43 -7.55
CA LYS A 140 -8.97 2.28 -7.49
C LYS A 140 -8.55 1.95 -6.05
N ALA A 141 -8.32 2.97 -5.21
CA ALA A 141 -8.03 2.77 -3.80
C ALA A 141 -9.20 2.10 -3.05
N LYS A 142 -10.43 2.56 -3.27
CA LYS A 142 -11.65 1.97 -2.67
C LYS A 142 -11.91 0.53 -3.10
N LEU A 143 -11.56 0.19 -4.33
CA LEU A 143 -11.66 -1.18 -4.86
C LEU A 143 -10.55 -2.09 -4.35
N LEU A 144 -9.58 -1.57 -3.61
CA LEU A 144 -8.39 -2.30 -3.13
C LEU A 144 -7.66 -3.02 -4.28
N SER A 145 -7.65 -2.41 -5.46
CA SER A 145 -7.11 -3.01 -6.69
C SER A 145 -5.58 -2.94 -6.78
N GLN A 146 -4.91 -2.20 -5.89
CA GLN A 146 -3.45 -2.09 -5.89
C GLN A 146 -2.78 -3.13 -4.99
N PRO A 147 -1.51 -3.50 -5.28
CA PRO A 147 -0.76 -4.45 -4.48
C PRO A 147 -0.52 -4.02 -3.04
N LEU A 148 -0.36 -2.72 -2.80
CA LEU A 148 -0.15 -2.17 -1.47
C LEU A 148 -1.17 -1.08 -1.16
N THR A 149 -1.88 -1.24 -0.04
CA THR A 149 -2.81 -0.22 0.46
C THR A 149 -2.35 0.26 1.83
N ILE A 150 -2.11 1.56 1.95
CA ILE A 150 -1.87 2.23 3.23
C ILE A 150 -3.22 2.72 3.74
N CYS A 151 -3.62 2.34 4.94
CA CYS A 151 -4.94 2.73 5.44
C CYS A 151 -4.96 3.01 6.95
N THR A 152 -6.00 3.71 7.39
CA THR A 152 -6.31 3.84 8.83
C THR A 152 -7.33 2.80 9.26
N VAL A 153 -7.37 2.52 10.57
CA VAL A 153 -8.32 1.54 11.17
C VAL A 153 -9.68 2.18 11.44
N VAL A 154 -9.78 3.52 11.33
CA VAL A 154 -10.99 4.30 11.68
C VAL A 154 -11.46 5.07 10.47
#